data_059b9d8453e4ab9813f6197437148256
#
_entry.id   059b9d8453e4ab9813f6197437148256
#
_cell.length_a   1.000
_cell.length_b   1.000
_cell.length_c   1.000
_cell.angle_alpha   90.00
_cell.angle_beta   90.00
_cell.angle_gamma   90.00
#
_symmetry.space_group_name_H-M   'P 1'
#
loop_
_entity.id
_entity.type
_entity.pdbx_description
1 polymer ?
#
loop_
_entity_poly.entity_id
_entity_poly.type
_entity_poly.pdbx_seq_one_letter_code
_entity_poly.pdbx_strand_id
1 'polypeptide(L)'
;MLSNLFYISLSLQIQVPKDLKATLFPYQESGYSWIRTMLEVNNGCILGDEMGLGKTMQVITEMLYLKSQFITPIIVVAPISLLTNWQRECKKFAPSLNVIVHYGPYRISNFRDFSGFDVVITSYTTVISDIHMLNMIKWKMVVLDEAQSIKNPDSSRTRVCKQLNRERSLAVSGTPFENHITDIWSLVDFIQPGLLGTLNTFKKNITDDIEGGKKIEPILSALMVRRLVSDVAKDLPEKIVSTQPLRMSEIECQQYC
;
A
#
# COMPACT_ATOMS: atom_id res chain seq x y z
N MET A 1 25.31 -8.41 -1.23
CA MET A 1 24.19 -8.52 -2.20
C MET A 1 23.22 -7.34 -2.16
N LEU A 2 22.94 -6.75 -1.01
CA LEU A 2 22.01 -5.59 -0.84
C LEU A 2 22.54 -4.27 -1.39
N SER A 3 23.85 -4.04 -1.37
CA SER A 3 24.48 -2.84 -1.97
C SER A 3 24.30 -2.77 -3.49
N ASN A 4 24.18 -3.88 -4.17
CA ASN A 4 23.96 -3.92 -5.63
C ASN A 4 22.51 -3.54 -6.03
N LEU A 5 21.51 -3.76 -5.18
CA LEU A 5 20.13 -3.37 -5.46
C LEU A 5 19.95 -1.85 -5.45
N PHE A 6 20.64 -1.15 -4.54
CA PHE A 6 20.66 0.31 -4.51
C PHE A 6 21.36 0.90 -5.75
N TYR A 7 22.42 0.25 -6.25
CA TYR A 7 23.12 0.64 -7.48
C TYR A 7 22.33 0.34 -8.74
N ILE A 8 21.52 -0.72 -8.78
CA ILE A 8 20.65 -1.04 -9.93
C ILE A 8 19.53 -0.01 -10.09
N SER A 9 18.98 0.53 -9.00
CA SER A 9 17.95 1.59 -9.07
C SER A 9 18.50 2.94 -9.58
N LEU A 10 19.78 3.19 -9.40
CA LEU A 10 20.47 4.40 -9.88
C LEU A 10 20.88 4.33 -11.37
N SER A 11 20.95 3.14 -11.96
CA SER A 11 21.39 2.95 -13.35
C SER A 11 20.25 2.87 -14.38
N LEU A 12 19.05 2.57 -13.96
CA LEU A 12 17.85 2.65 -14.79
C LEU A 12 17.21 4.03 -14.58
N GLN A 13 17.37 4.95 -15.53
CA GLN A 13 16.55 6.15 -15.58
C GLN A 13 15.10 5.70 -15.86
N ILE A 14 14.38 5.36 -14.79
CA ILE A 14 12.97 4.98 -14.88
C ILE A 14 12.19 6.26 -15.18
N GLN A 15 11.74 6.38 -16.42
CA GLN A 15 10.98 7.54 -16.85
C GLN A 15 9.57 7.50 -16.28
N VAL A 16 9.13 8.64 -15.76
CA VAL A 16 7.74 8.85 -15.37
C VAL A 16 6.87 8.76 -16.61
N PRO A 17 5.75 7.99 -16.59
CA PRO A 17 4.85 7.87 -17.73
C PRO A 17 4.35 9.24 -18.22
N LYS A 18 4.40 9.48 -19.54
CA LYS A 18 3.99 10.76 -20.16
C LYS A 18 2.50 11.07 -19.95
N ASP A 19 1.69 10.04 -19.72
CA ASP A 19 0.25 10.16 -19.48
C ASP A 19 -0.11 10.63 -18.07
N LEU A 20 0.86 10.71 -17.16
CA LEU A 20 0.66 11.27 -15.84
C LEU A 20 0.38 12.77 -15.93
N LYS A 21 -0.75 13.22 -15.41
CA LYS A 21 -1.17 14.63 -15.39
C LYS A 21 -0.74 15.34 -14.10
N ALA A 22 0.49 15.10 -13.69
CA ALA A 22 1.13 15.73 -12.54
C ALA A 22 2.65 15.71 -12.69
N THR A 23 3.32 16.61 -11.96
CA THR A 23 4.77 16.56 -11.76
C THR A 23 5.04 15.95 -10.41
N LEU A 24 5.86 14.91 -10.36
CA LEU A 24 6.28 14.29 -9.11
C LEU A 24 7.35 15.16 -8.44
N PHE A 25 7.33 15.21 -7.12
CA PHE A 25 8.47 15.71 -6.36
C PHE A 25 9.66 14.75 -6.48
N PRO A 26 10.93 15.22 -6.32
CA PRO A 26 12.10 14.36 -6.45
C PRO A 26 12.04 13.07 -5.60
N TYR A 27 11.54 13.18 -4.36
CA TYR A 27 11.38 12.01 -3.50
C TYR A 27 10.27 11.05 -3.99
N GLN A 28 9.22 11.56 -4.65
CA GLN A 28 8.17 10.72 -5.25
C GLN A 28 8.67 9.99 -6.49
N GLU A 29 9.50 10.64 -7.32
CA GLU A 29 10.16 9.99 -8.46
C GLU A 29 11.10 8.87 -7.98
N SER A 30 11.88 9.15 -6.95
CA SER A 30 12.74 8.14 -6.32
C SER A 30 11.91 6.98 -5.75
N GLY A 31 10.78 7.27 -5.11
CA GLY A 31 9.88 6.25 -4.57
C GLY A 31 9.22 5.40 -5.66
N TYR A 32 8.74 6.03 -6.72
CA TYR A 32 8.21 5.33 -7.89
C TYR A 32 9.27 4.42 -8.53
N SER A 33 10.49 4.94 -8.73
CA SER A 33 11.60 4.16 -9.28
C SER A 33 11.94 2.95 -8.41
N TRP A 34 11.91 3.13 -7.10
CA TRP A 34 12.12 2.04 -6.15
C TRP A 34 10.99 1.00 -6.22
N ILE A 35 9.71 1.42 -6.20
CA ILE A 35 8.54 0.53 -6.34
C ILE A 35 8.68 -0.30 -7.61
N ARG A 36 8.95 0.36 -8.73
CA ARG A 36 9.12 -0.27 -10.03
C ARG A 36 10.18 -1.36 -10.02
N THR A 37 11.37 -1.03 -9.49
CA THR A 37 12.48 -1.98 -9.37
C THR A 37 12.11 -3.18 -8.49
N MET A 38 11.48 -2.92 -7.35
CA MET A 38 11.09 -3.98 -6.41
C MET A 38 10.01 -4.90 -6.98
N LEU A 39 9.05 -4.37 -7.72
CA LEU A 39 8.00 -5.17 -8.37
C LEU A 39 8.56 -6.00 -9.54
N GLU A 40 9.65 -5.58 -10.17
CA GLU A 40 10.34 -6.38 -11.20
C GLU A 40 11.21 -7.49 -10.61
N VAL A 41 11.94 -7.18 -9.54
CA VAL A 41 12.91 -8.12 -8.96
C VAL A 41 12.25 -9.09 -7.98
N ASN A 42 11.38 -8.59 -7.11
CA ASN A 42 10.81 -9.34 -6.00
C ASN A 42 9.32 -9.65 -6.14
N ASN A 43 8.63 -9.10 -7.13
CA ASN A 43 7.17 -9.14 -7.28
C ASN A 43 6.39 -8.54 -6.09
N GLY A 44 7.05 -7.91 -5.13
CA GLY A 44 6.35 -7.32 -3.98
C GLY A 44 7.21 -6.36 -3.17
N CYS A 45 6.56 -5.32 -2.62
CA CYS A 45 7.19 -4.34 -1.72
C CYS A 45 6.19 -3.62 -0.82
N ILE A 46 6.72 -2.87 0.16
CA ILE A 46 5.96 -2.04 1.09
C ILE A 46 6.35 -0.58 0.89
N LEU A 47 5.37 0.27 0.57
CA LEU A 47 5.51 1.72 0.58
C LEU A 47 5.05 2.25 1.94
N GLY A 48 6.01 2.50 2.82
CA GLY A 48 5.81 2.89 4.21
C GLY A 48 5.99 4.39 4.50
N ASP A 49 5.96 5.24 3.48
CA ASP A 49 6.11 6.69 3.63
C ASP A 49 5.12 7.28 4.63
N GLU A 50 5.53 8.31 5.36
CA GLU A 50 4.66 9.04 6.28
C GLU A 50 3.42 9.59 5.57
N MET A 51 2.35 9.82 6.33
CA MET A 51 1.10 10.42 5.80
C MET A 51 1.40 11.79 5.17
N GLY A 52 0.76 12.10 4.05
CA GLY A 52 0.95 13.36 3.33
C GLY A 52 2.06 13.35 2.26
N LEU A 53 2.91 12.34 2.19
CA LEU A 53 3.98 12.25 1.18
C LEU A 53 3.51 11.79 -0.21
N GLY A 54 2.20 11.67 -0.44
CA GLY A 54 1.65 11.35 -1.77
C GLY A 54 1.89 9.91 -2.21
N LYS A 55 1.73 8.95 -1.31
CA LYS A 55 1.82 7.51 -1.63
C LYS A 55 0.90 7.12 -2.79
N THR A 56 -0.34 7.59 -2.78
CA THR A 56 -1.32 7.33 -3.83
C THR A 56 -0.80 7.75 -5.21
N MET A 57 -0.13 8.92 -5.31
CA MET A 57 0.45 9.41 -6.55
C MET A 57 1.54 8.48 -7.10
N GLN A 58 2.43 7.99 -6.24
CA GLN A 58 3.48 7.05 -6.62
C GLN A 58 2.88 5.74 -7.15
N VAL A 59 1.82 5.24 -6.50
CA VAL A 59 1.10 4.02 -6.94
C VAL A 59 0.37 4.25 -8.27
N ILE A 60 -0.31 5.38 -8.45
CA ILE A 60 -0.99 5.73 -9.72
C ILE A 60 0.04 5.81 -10.86
N THR A 61 1.23 6.35 -10.59
CA THR A 61 2.32 6.39 -11.57
C THR A 61 2.74 5.00 -12.02
N GLU A 62 2.86 4.05 -11.08
CA GLU A 62 3.15 2.65 -11.39
C GLU A 62 2.01 1.98 -12.18
N MET A 63 0.75 2.25 -11.83
CA MET A 63 -0.40 1.73 -12.58
C MET A 63 -0.40 2.21 -14.05
N LEU A 64 -0.07 3.47 -14.30
CA LEU A 64 0.07 4.01 -15.65
C LEU A 64 1.17 3.31 -16.43
N TYR A 65 2.32 3.08 -15.79
CA TYR A 65 3.39 2.32 -16.42
C TYR A 65 2.93 0.90 -16.76
N LEU A 66 2.34 0.17 -15.82
CA LEU A 66 1.86 -1.19 -16.04
C LEU A 66 0.84 -1.26 -17.18
N LYS A 67 -0.10 -0.29 -17.25
CA LYS A 67 -1.02 -0.17 -18.37
C LYS A 67 -0.28 0.01 -19.70
N SER A 68 0.73 0.87 -19.74
CA SER A 68 1.51 1.11 -20.98
C SER A 68 2.22 -0.15 -21.50
N GLN A 69 2.45 -1.12 -20.61
CA GLN A 69 3.02 -2.43 -20.91
C GLN A 69 1.95 -3.53 -21.08
N PHE A 70 0.67 -3.16 -21.14
CA PHE A 70 -0.46 -4.11 -21.19
C PHE A 70 -0.52 -5.07 -20.01
N ILE A 71 -0.04 -4.64 -18.83
CA ILE A 71 -0.02 -5.41 -17.59
C ILE A 71 -1.19 -4.97 -16.71
N THR A 72 -2.39 -5.39 -17.09
CA THR A 72 -3.67 -5.19 -16.37
C THR A 72 -4.47 -6.49 -16.36
N PRO A 73 -5.49 -6.70 -15.51
CA PRO A 73 -6.04 -5.74 -14.55
C PRO A 73 -5.26 -5.65 -13.21
N ILE A 74 -5.45 -4.51 -12.54
CA ILE A 74 -4.92 -4.20 -11.22
C ILE A 74 -6.09 -4.07 -10.24
N ILE A 75 -5.93 -4.55 -8.99
CA ILE A 75 -6.92 -4.31 -7.94
C ILE A 75 -6.32 -3.49 -6.80
N VAL A 76 -7.04 -2.47 -6.36
CA VAL A 76 -6.74 -1.65 -5.19
C VAL A 76 -7.76 -1.98 -4.11
N VAL A 77 -7.30 -2.47 -2.98
CA VAL A 77 -8.11 -2.74 -1.80
C VAL A 77 -7.82 -1.68 -0.76
N ALA A 78 -8.82 -0.89 -0.39
CA ALA A 78 -8.69 0.25 0.51
C ALA A 78 -9.81 0.30 1.53
N PRO A 79 -9.68 1.08 2.62
CA PRO A 79 -10.81 1.42 3.48
C PRO A 79 -11.94 2.07 2.68
N ILE A 80 -13.20 1.82 3.10
CA ILE A 80 -14.39 2.33 2.40
C ILE A 80 -14.32 3.86 2.22
N SER A 81 -13.86 4.57 3.23
CA SER A 81 -13.72 6.04 3.21
C SER A 81 -12.76 6.56 2.13
N LEU A 82 -11.84 5.73 1.64
CA LEU A 82 -10.84 6.12 0.65
C LEU A 82 -11.20 5.75 -0.80
N LEU A 83 -12.23 4.94 -1.04
CA LEU A 83 -12.60 4.47 -2.40
C LEU A 83 -12.87 5.63 -3.35
N THR A 84 -13.67 6.60 -2.93
CA THR A 84 -13.97 7.79 -3.72
C THR A 84 -12.74 8.66 -3.97
N ASN A 85 -11.84 8.75 -2.97
CA ASN A 85 -10.58 9.47 -3.13
C ASN A 85 -9.70 8.82 -4.20
N TRP A 86 -9.52 7.50 -4.15
CA TRP A 86 -8.78 6.75 -5.16
C TRP A 86 -9.34 6.98 -6.57
N GLN A 87 -10.67 6.87 -6.74
CA GLN A 87 -11.32 7.12 -8.02
C GLN A 87 -11.08 8.54 -8.53
N ARG A 88 -11.22 9.53 -7.64
CA ARG A 88 -11.01 10.95 -7.96
C ARG A 88 -9.56 11.22 -8.37
N GLU A 89 -8.58 10.66 -7.64
CA GLU A 89 -7.17 10.84 -7.94
C GLU A 89 -6.78 10.15 -9.25
N CYS A 90 -7.25 8.94 -9.51
CA CYS A 90 -7.05 8.28 -10.80
C CYS A 90 -7.62 9.13 -11.94
N LYS A 91 -8.86 9.60 -11.82
CA LYS A 91 -9.48 10.46 -12.84
C LYS A 91 -8.72 11.76 -13.08
N LYS A 92 -8.18 12.36 -12.01
CA LYS A 92 -7.45 13.63 -12.07
C LYS A 92 -6.06 13.47 -12.67
N PHE A 93 -5.30 12.48 -12.24
CA PHE A 93 -3.87 12.36 -12.54
C PHE A 93 -3.54 11.32 -13.60
N ALA A 94 -4.44 10.37 -13.82
CA ALA A 94 -4.29 9.28 -14.79
C ALA A 94 -5.58 9.03 -15.58
N PRO A 95 -6.12 10.04 -16.30
CA PRO A 95 -7.41 9.94 -17.00
C PRO A 95 -7.44 8.87 -18.08
N SER A 96 -6.29 8.39 -18.54
CA SER A 96 -6.20 7.29 -19.50
C SER A 96 -6.50 5.91 -18.87
N LEU A 97 -6.43 5.77 -17.53
CA LEU A 97 -6.82 4.53 -16.84
C LEU A 97 -8.35 4.35 -16.87
N ASN A 98 -8.79 3.17 -17.31
CA ASN A 98 -10.19 2.78 -17.19
C ASN A 98 -10.43 2.18 -15.79
N VAL A 99 -11.07 2.95 -14.91
CA VAL A 99 -11.19 2.66 -13.48
C VAL A 99 -12.63 2.41 -13.09
N ILE A 100 -12.88 1.34 -12.32
CA ILE A 100 -14.18 1.06 -11.71
C ILE A 100 -14.06 0.94 -10.19
N VAL A 101 -15.10 1.42 -9.48
CA VAL A 101 -15.27 1.16 -8.04
C VAL A 101 -16.23 -0.01 -7.87
N HIS A 102 -15.69 -1.13 -7.39
CA HIS A 102 -16.45 -2.35 -7.09
C HIS A 102 -16.87 -2.33 -5.61
N TYR A 103 -17.99 -1.68 -5.33
CA TYR A 103 -18.54 -1.50 -3.98
C TYR A 103 -20.04 -1.23 -4.02
N GLY A 104 -20.75 -1.60 -2.94
CA GLY A 104 -22.18 -1.34 -2.78
C GLY A 104 -23.07 -2.44 -3.37
N PRO A 105 -24.41 -2.26 -3.36
CA PRO A 105 -25.37 -3.28 -3.76
C PRO A 105 -25.41 -3.54 -5.26
N TYR A 106 -25.05 -2.57 -6.08
CA TYR A 106 -25.09 -2.66 -7.55
C TYR A 106 -23.72 -2.92 -8.17
N ARG A 107 -22.77 -3.46 -7.37
CA ARG A 107 -21.44 -3.80 -7.88
C ARG A 107 -21.50 -4.97 -8.86
N ILE A 108 -20.43 -5.12 -9.64
CA ILE A 108 -20.31 -6.22 -10.61
C ILE A 108 -20.53 -7.58 -9.94
N SER A 109 -21.33 -8.43 -10.57
CA SER A 109 -21.64 -9.78 -10.09
C SER A 109 -21.02 -10.90 -10.93
N ASN A 110 -20.42 -10.57 -12.07
CA ASN A 110 -19.75 -11.53 -12.94
C ASN A 110 -18.31 -11.10 -13.21
N PHE A 111 -17.32 -11.99 -12.98
CA PHE A 111 -15.91 -11.68 -13.17
C PHE A 111 -15.55 -11.25 -14.60
N ARG A 112 -16.29 -11.70 -15.62
CA ARG A 112 -16.05 -11.35 -17.01
C ARG A 112 -16.28 -9.86 -17.29
N ASP A 113 -17.14 -9.23 -16.52
CA ASP A 113 -17.48 -7.81 -16.69
C ASP A 113 -16.35 -6.89 -16.23
N PHE A 114 -15.29 -7.42 -15.57
CA PHE A 114 -14.07 -6.68 -15.28
C PHE A 114 -13.12 -6.56 -16.47
N SER A 115 -13.34 -7.30 -17.56
CA SER A 115 -12.38 -7.39 -18.70
C SER A 115 -12.09 -6.07 -19.41
N GLY A 116 -12.93 -5.05 -19.22
CA GLY A 116 -12.73 -3.73 -19.83
C GLY A 116 -12.02 -2.72 -18.92
N PHE A 117 -11.68 -3.09 -17.70
CA PHE A 117 -11.10 -2.16 -16.72
C PHE A 117 -9.62 -2.43 -16.47
N ASP A 118 -8.84 -1.36 -16.43
CA ASP A 118 -7.42 -1.42 -16.08
C ASP A 118 -7.25 -1.54 -14.56
N VAL A 119 -8.11 -0.83 -13.79
CA VAL A 119 -8.04 -0.75 -12.33
C VAL A 119 -9.41 -0.97 -11.71
N VAL A 120 -9.48 -1.88 -10.75
CA VAL A 120 -10.65 -2.14 -9.91
C VAL A 120 -10.34 -1.65 -8.50
N ILE A 121 -11.11 -0.71 -7.98
CA ILE A 121 -11.00 -0.19 -6.62
C ILE A 121 -12.08 -0.84 -5.77
N THR A 122 -11.74 -1.43 -4.63
CA THR A 122 -12.69 -2.11 -3.76
C THR A 122 -12.34 -1.98 -2.29
N SER A 123 -13.24 -2.40 -1.42
CA SER A 123 -13.00 -2.39 0.01
C SER A 123 -12.59 -3.76 0.55
N TYR A 124 -11.90 -3.77 1.70
CA TYR A 124 -11.55 -5.00 2.41
C TYR A 124 -12.77 -5.88 2.71
N THR A 125 -13.91 -5.28 3.06
CA THR A 125 -15.16 -6.01 3.33
C THR A 125 -15.75 -6.60 2.05
N THR A 126 -15.69 -5.88 0.94
CA THR A 126 -16.14 -6.37 -0.35
C THR A 126 -15.29 -7.55 -0.84
N VAL A 127 -13.96 -7.48 -0.64
CA VAL A 127 -13.07 -8.62 -0.97
C VAL A 127 -13.48 -9.88 -0.19
N ILE A 128 -13.84 -9.76 1.10
CA ILE A 128 -14.32 -10.90 1.88
C ILE A 128 -15.59 -11.51 1.27
N SER A 129 -16.55 -10.66 0.89
CA SER A 129 -17.83 -11.11 0.33
C SER A 129 -17.69 -11.75 -1.05
N ASP A 130 -16.78 -11.24 -1.88
CA ASP A 130 -16.71 -11.54 -3.30
C ASP A 130 -15.45 -12.34 -3.70
N ILE A 131 -14.74 -12.91 -2.73
CA ILE A 131 -13.43 -13.57 -2.95
C ILE A 131 -13.50 -14.65 -4.03
N HIS A 132 -14.57 -15.44 -4.09
CA HIS A 132 -14.71 -16.49 -5.08
C HIS A 132 -14.69 -15.93 -6.51
N MET A 133 -15.40 -14.82 -6.73
CA MET A 133 -15.46 -14.14 -8.02
C MET A 133 -14.15 -13.45 -8.35
N LEU A 134 -13.57 -12.73 -7.37
CA LEU A 134 -12.30 -11.99 -7.55
C LEU A 134 -11.11 -12.92 -7.81
N ASN A 135 -11.13 -14.15 -7.28
CA ASN A 135 -10.12 -15.17 -7.53
C ASN A 135 -10.19 -15.84 -8.92
N MET A 136 -11.30 -15.66 -9.64
CA MET A 136 -11.37 -16.08 -11.04
C MET A 136 -10.52 -15.21 -11.96
N ILE A 137 -10.06 -14.06 -11.46
CA ILE A 137 -9.24 -13.10 -12.18
C ILE A 137 -7.78 -13.27 -11.71
N LYS A 138 -6.86 -13.36 -12.66
CA LYS A 138 -5.42 -13.28 -12.36
C LYS A 138 -4.99 -11.81 -12.36
N TRP A 139 -4.98 -11.21 -11.18
CA TRP A 139 -4.58 -9.82 -11.00
C TRP A 139 -3.10 -9.64 -11.30
N LYS A 140 -2.77 -8.66 -12.14
CA LYS A 140 -1.37 -8.34 -12.45
C LYS A 140 -0.66 -7.64 -11.29
N MET A 141 -1.43 -6.89 -10.49
CA MET A 141 -0.97 -6.32 -9.22
C MET A 141 -2.15 -6.21 -8.24
N VAL A 142 -1.91 -6.56 -6.99
CA VAL A 142 -2.80 -6.27 -5.86
C VAL A 142 -2.16 -5.20 -5.00
N VAL A 143 -2.84 -4.08 -4.84
CA VAL A 143 -2.44 -2.98 -3.95
C VAL A 143 -3.32 -3.04 -2.71
N LEU A 144 -2.74 -3.08 -1.52
CA LEU A 144 -3.45 -2.89 -0.26
C LEU A 144 -3.11 -1.52 0.28
N ASP A 145 -4.08 -0.62 0.31
CA ASP A 145 -3.95 0.69 0.96
C ASP A 145 -4.39 0.60 2.41
N GLU A 146 -3.73 1.34 3.29
CA GLU A 146 -3.81 1.19 4.75
C GLU A 146 -3.59 -0.28 5.15
N ALA A 147 -2.46 -0.83 4.67
CA ALA A 147 -2.16 -2.27 4.74
C ALA A 147 -2.05 -2.81 6.18
N GLN A 148 -1.92 -1.96 7.21
CA GLN A 148 -2.09 -2.36 8.61
C GLN A 148 -3.44 -3.03 8.87
N SER A 149 -4.41 -2.88 7.96
CA SER A 149 -5.69 -3.60 8.01
C SER A 149 -5.55 -5.12 7.97
N ILE A 150 -4.42 -5.65 7.50
CA ILE A 150 -4.11 -7.09 7.46
C ILE A 150 -3.01 -7.49 8.45
N LYS A 151 -2.73 -6.69 9.47
CA LYS A 151 -1.70 -6.98 10.47
C LYS A 151 -1.94 -8.26 11.27
N ASN A 152 -3.20 -8.54 11.60
CA ASN A 152 -3.56 -9.77 12.31
C ASN A 152 -3.66 -10.94 11.33
N PRO A 153 -2.72 -11.94 11.38
CA PRO A 153 -2.69 -13.07 10.45
C PRO A 153 -3.93 -13.99 10.55
N ASP A 154 -4.60 -14.02 11.70
CA ASP A 154 -5.75 -14.89 11.96
C ASP A 154 -7.07 -14.28 11.51
N SER A 155 -7.09 -13.01 11.12
CA SER A 155 -8.32 -12.34 10.68
C SER A 155 -8.80 -12.85 9.32
N SER A 156 -10.11 -12.89 9.11
CA SER A 156 -10.72 -13.24 7.82
C SER A 156 -10.22 -12.32 6.71
N ARG A 157 -10.08 -11.02 7.02
CA ARG A 157 -9.58 -10.00 6.11
C ARG A 157 -8.19 -10.34 5.58
N THR A 158 -7.26 -10.67 6.48
CA THR A 158 -5.90 -11.06 6.12
C THR A 158 -5.87 -12.30 5.25
N ARG A 159 -6.57 -13.36 5.67
CA ARG A 159 -6.62 -14.62 4.93
C ARG A 159 -7.14 -14.41 3.51
N VAL A 160 -8.23 -13.65 3.36
CA VAL A 160 -8.86 -13.42 2.06
C VAL A 160 -7.97 -12.53 1.16
N CYS A 161 -7.36 -11.47 1.68
CA CYS A 161 -6.43 -10.65 0.90
C CYS A 161 -5.21 -11.46 0.42
N LYS A 162 -4.70 -12.37 1.23
CA LYS A 162 -3.60 -13.27 0.85
C LYS A 162 -3.99 -14.32 -0.21
N GLN A 163 -5.28 -14.68 -0.26
CA GLN A 163 -5.82 -15.63 -1.26
C GLN A 163 -6.02 -15.03 -2.66
N LEU A 164 -6.04 -13.70 -2.80
CA LEU A 164 -6.20 -13.08 -4.11
C LEU A 164 -5.14 -13.58 -5.09
N ASN A 165 -5.60 -14.13 -6.23
CA ASN A 165 -4.75 -14.64 -7.29
C ASN A 165 -4.00 -13.48 -8.00
N ARG A 166 -2.70 -13.34 -7.77
CA ARG A 166 -1.91 -12.18 -8.20
C ARG A 166 -0.50 -12.53 -8.65
N GLU A 167 0.05 -11.67 -9.49
CA GLU A 167 1.46 -11.75 -9.90
C GLU A 167 2.34 -10.83 -9.04
N ARG A 168 1.84 -9.64 -8.68
CA ARG A 168 2.58 -8.64 -7.88
C ARG A 168 1.78 -8.17 -6.69
N SER A 169 2.47 -7.78 -5.64
CA SER A 169 1.87 -7.30 -4.37
C SER A 169 2.49 -5.98 -3.94
N LEU A 170 1.66 -4.97 -3.67
CA LEU A 170 2.10 -3.70 -3.12
C LEU A 170 1.31 -3.38 -1.85
N ALA A 171 1.99 -3.31 -0.72
CA ALA A 171 1.40 -2.85 0.54
C ALA A 171 1.73 -1.36 0.75
N VAL A 172 0.70 -0.55 1.02
CA VAL A 172 0.84 0.90 1.26
C VAL A 172 0.33 1.19 2.67
N SER A 173 1.15 1.83 3.50
CA SER A 173 0.77 2.22 4.87
C SER A 173 1.60 3.40 5.36
N GLY A 174 0.98 4.33 6.06
CA GLY A 174 1.70 5.38 6.80
C GLY A 174 2.28 4.88 8.13
N THR A 175 1.72 3.79 8.68
CA THR A 175 2.11 3.15 9.93
C THR A 175 2.22 1.63 9.71
N PRO A 176 3.23 1.17 8.96
CA PRO A 176 3.32 -0.24 8.58
C PRO A 176 3.46 -1.18 9.78
N PHE A 177 4.01 -0.69 10.89
CA PHE A 177 4.27 -1.46 12.11
C PHE A 177 3.88 -0.62 13.33
N GLU A 178 3.03 -1.16 14.19
CA GLU A 178 2.56 -0.42 15.37
C GLU A 178 2.96 -1.08 16.67
N ASN A 179 2.72 -2.38 16.88
CA ASN A 179 2.81 -2.94 18.22
C ASN A 179 3.50 -4.30 18.32
N HIS A 180 3.45 -5.17 17.29
CA HIS A 180 3.92 -6.54 17.39
C HIS A 180 4.70 -7.00 16.16
N ILE A 181 5.71 -7.83 16.39
CA ILE A 181 6.52 -8.39 15.31
C ILE A 181 5.70 -9.29 14.37
N THR A 182 4.59 -9.84 14.84
CA THR A 182 3.64 -10.61 14.05
C THR A 182 2.92 -9.78 12.99
N ASP A 183 2.78 -8.47 13.22
CA ASP A 183 2.22 -7.53 12.25
C ASP A 183 3.13 -7.45 11.02
N ILE A 184 4.44 -7.43 11.27
CA ILE A 184 5.49 -7.47 10.24
C ILE A 184 5.39 -8.76 9.42
N TRP A 185 5.31 -9.91 10.11
CA TRP A 185 5.18 -11.20 9.45
C TRP A 185 3.99 -11.21 8.48
N SER A 186 2.86 -10.68 8.91
CA SER A 186 1.64 -10.69 8.08
C SER A 186 1.78 -9.86 6.81
N LEU A 187 2.40 -8.67 6.89
CA LEU A 187 2.64 -7.81 5.73
C LEU A 187 3.68 -8.40 4.80
N VAL A 188 4.79 -8.91 5.34
CA VAL A 188 5.84 -9.54 4.54
C VAL A 188 5.30 -10.79 3.84
N ASP A 189 4.51 -11.62 4.51
CA ASP A 189 3.89 -12.80 3.91
C ASP A 189 2.86 -12.46 2.81
N PHE A 190 2.23 -11.26 2.87
CA PHE A 190 1.42 -10.77 1.76
C PHE A 190 2.27 -10.40 0.54
N ILE A 191 3.37 -9.67 0.72
CA ILE A 191 4.20 -9.20 -0.41
C ILE A 191 5.14 -10.29 -0.95
N GLN A 192 5.62 -11.18 -0.07
CA GLN A 192 6.55 -12.27 -0.35
C GLN A 192 6.13 -13.54 0.42
N PRO A 193 5.15 -14.30 -0.07
CA PRO A 193 4.67 -15.48 0.61
C PRO A 193 5.78 -16.48 0.93
N GLY A 194 5.86 -16.88 2.20
CA GLY A 194 6.80 -17.89 2.67
C GLY A 194 8.21 -17.39 2.97
N LEU A 195 8.58 -16.15 2.68
CA LEU A 195 9.93 -15.60 2.93
C LEU A 195 10.36 -15.74 4.40
N LEU A 196 9.45 -15.48 5.33
CA LEU A 196 9.68 -15.57 6.78
C LEU A 196 9.28 -16.94 7.36
N GLY A 197 8.97 -17.92 6.51
CA GLY A 197 8.47 -19.23 6.93
C GLY A 197 7.05 -19.16 7.49
N THR A 198 6.63 -20.24 8.18
CA THR A 198 5.30 -20.27 8.82
C THR A 198 5.25 -19.33 10.02
N LEU A 199 4.06 -18.82 10.38
CA LEU A 199 3.86 -17.98 11.55
C LEU A 199 4.39 -18.64 12.83
N ASN A 200 4.19 -19.95 12.98
CA ASN A 200 4.65 -20.69 14.15
C ASN A 200 6.19 -20.75 14.21
N THR A 201 6.85 -20.98 13.08
CA THR A 201 8.32 -20.98 12.99
C THR A 201 8.87 -19.58 13.26
N PHE A 202 8.22 -18.55 12.70
CA PHE A 202 8.59 -17.16 12.91
C PHE A 202 8.52 -16.77 14.38
N LYS A 203 7.40 -17.05 15.06
CA LYS A 203 7.21 -16.78 16.50
C LYS A 203 8.21 -17.51 17.42
N LYS A 204 8.75 -18.66 16.98
CA LYS A 204 9.78 -19.40 17.74
C LYS A 204 11.17 -18.77 17.57
N ASN A 205 11.47 -18.22 16.39
CA ASN A 205 12.81 -17.76 16.04
C ASN A 205 13.03 -16.26 16.28
N ILE A 206 11.95 -15.49 16.28
CA ILE A 206 11.98 -14.04 16.41
C ILE A 206 11.15 -13.65 17.62
N THR A 207 11.81 -13.06 18.59
CA THR A 207 11.20 -12.56 19.82
C THR A 207 10.61 -11.17 19.59
N ASP A 208 9.57 -10.80 20.36
CA ASP A 208 8.91 -9.49 20.26
C ASP A 208 9.66 -8.46 21.14
N ASP A 209 10.94 -8.29 20.84
CA ASP A 209 11.87 -7.42 21.53
C ASP A 209 12.88 -6.75 20.56
N ILE A 210 13.83 -5.99 21.13
CA ILE A 210 14.88 -5.30 20.36
C ILE A 210 15.76 -6.28 19.57
N GLU A 211 16.04 -7.47 20.09
CA GLU A 211 16.87 -8.46 19.40
C GLU A 211 16.14 -9.06 18.20
N GLY A 212 14.85 -9.39 18.36
CA GLY A 212 14.02 -9.83 17.26
C GLY A 212 13.89 -8.76 16.18
N GLY A 213 13.74 -7.50 16.57
CA GLY A 213 13.75 -6.35 15.65
C GLY A 213 15.03 -6.29 14.82
N LYS A 214 16.21 -6.40 15.44
CA LYS A 214 17.51 -6.41 14.74
C LYS A 214 17.67 -7.57 13.75
N LYS A 215 17.09 -8.72 14.02
CA LYS A 215 17.14 -9.88 13.11
C LYS A 215 16.31 -9.66 11.85
N ILE A 216 15.20 -8.94 11.95
CA ILE A 216 14.28 -8.74 10.83
C ILE A 216 14.55 -7.46 10.04
N GLU A 217 15.22 -6.48 10.64
CA GLU A 217 15.54 -5.19 10.04
C GLU A 217 16.22 -5.30 8.66
N PRO A 218 17.22 -6.17 8.41
CA PRO A 218 17.84 -6.31 7.09
C PRO A 218 16.86 -6.78 6.02
N ILE A 219 15.88 -7.60 6.38
CA ILE A 219 14.84 -8.09 5.46
C ILE A 219 13.86 -6.96 5.17
N LEU A 220 13.44 -6.23 6.20
CA LEU A 220 12.49 -5.13 6.06
C LEU A 220 13.08 -3.97 5.24
N SER A 221 14.33 -3.58 5.52
CA SER A 221 15.01 -2.52 4.77
C SER A 221 15.18 -2.85 3.28
N ALA A 222 15.22 -4.14 2.94
CA ALA A 222 15.25 -4.60 1.56
C ALA A 222 13.89 -4.58 0.86
N LEU A 223 12.79 -4.68 1.62
CA LEU A 223 11.42 -4.83 1.08
C LEU A 223 10.55 -3.59 1.27
N MET A 224 11.03 -2.60 2.02
CA MET A 224 10.25 -1.43 2.38
C MET A 224 11.03 -0.15 2.16
N VAL A 225 10.38 0.85 1.57
CA VAL A 225 10.83 2.24 1.63
C VAL A 225 9.96 3.01 2.62
N ARG A 226 10.60 3.75 3.52
CA ARG A 226 9.92 4.62 4.49
C ARG A 226 10.67 5.93 4.61
N ARG A 227 9.98 7.03 4.33
CA ARG A 227 10.49 8.39 4.45
C ARG A 227 9.60 9.17 5.41
N LEU A 228 10.21 10.06 6.18
CA LEU A 228 9.49 10.99 7.05
C LEU A 228 9.33 12.33 6.34
N VAL A 229 8.30 13.07 6.72
CA VAL A 229 8.09 14.44 6.21
C VAL A 229 9.29 15.32 6.50
N SER A 230 9.88 15.20 7.70
CA SER A 230 11.10 15.92 8.10
C SER A 230 12.31 15.72 7.18
N ASP A 231 12.39 14.54 6.54
CA ASP A 231 13.55 14.17 5.73
C ASP A 231 13.48 14.69 4.29
N VAL A 232 12.26 14.82 3.77
CA VAL A 232 12.02 15.07 2.33
C VAL A 232 11.41 16.45 2.05
N ALA A 233 10.74 17.02 2.99
CA ALA A 233 10.03 18.29 2.84
C ALA A 233 10.82 19.45 3.48
N LYS A 234 12.06 19.64 3.05
CA LYS A 234 12.94 20.72 3.56
C LYS A 234 12.41 22.13 3.30
N ASP A 235 11.47 22.28 2.38
CA ASP A 235 10.87 23.55 1.99
C ASP A 235 9.50 23.80 2.66
N LEU A 236 9.03 22.89 3.52
CA LEU A 236 7.81 23.14 4.29
C LEU A 236 8.11 24.05 5.47
N PRO A 237 7.23 25.05 5.76
CA PRO A 237 7.35 25.86 6.96
C PRO A 237 7.28 24.97 8.20
N GLU A 238 7.98 25.38 9.26
CA GLU A 238 7.95 24.68 10.54
C GLU A 238 6.51 24.53 11.04
N LYS A 239 6.22 23.35 11.61
CA LYS A 239 4.90 23.06 12.18
C LYS A 239 4.65 23.98 13.38
N ILE A 240 3.78 24.98 13.20
CA ILE A 240 3.34 25.85 14.31
C ILE A 240 2.30 25.08 15.10
N VAL A 241 2.63 24.68 16.32
CA VAL A 241 1.70 24.09 17.27
C VAL A 241 1.20 25.20 18.20
N SER A 242 -0.05 25.65 18.03
CA SER A 242 -0.71 26.56 18.97
C SER A 242 -1.63 25.75 19.87
N THR A 243 -1.41 25.82 21.18
CA THR A 243 -2.32 25.25 22.17
C THR A 243 -3.38 26.30 22.49
N GLN A 244 -4.62 26.05 22.09
CA GLN A 244 -5.74 26.90 22.42
C GLN A 244 -6.49 26.30 23.60
N PRO A 245 -6.36 26.86 24.83
CA PRO A 245 -7.10 26.35 25.97
C PRO A 245 -8.57 26.68 25.81
N LEU A 246 -9.41 25.66 25.77
CA LEU A 246 -10.86 25.80 25.82
C LEU A 246 -11.31 25.69 27.30
N ARG A 247 -12.05 26.66 27.78
CA ARG A 247 -12.71 26.57 29.08
C ARG A 247 -14.05 25.88 28.88
N MET A 248 -14.24 24.77 29.59
CA MET A 248 -15.55 24.13 29.65
C MET A 248 -16.53 25.02 30.36
N SER A 249 -17.78 25.08 29.89
CA SER A 249 -18.86 25.67 30.59
C SER A 249 -19.22 24.90 31.88
N GLU A 250 -19.88 25.51 32.84
CA GLU A 250 -20.29 24.81 34.07
C GLU A 250 -21.17 23.58 33.82
N ILE A 251 -21.98 23.63 32.77
CA ILE A 251 -22.84 22.50 32.32
C ILE A 251 -22.00 21.34 31.77
N GLU A 252 -20.98 21.62 30.99
CA GLU A 252 -20.06 20.60 30.46
C GLU A 252 -19.22 19.97 31.57
N CYS A 253 -18.74 20.76 32.52
CA CYS A 253 -18.04 20.24 33.71
C CYS A 253 -18.90 19.28 34.55
N GLN A 254 -20.19 19.52 34.66
CA GLN A 254 -21.11 18.64 35.41
C GLN A 254 -21.42 17.32 34.68
N GLN A 255 -21.22 17.26 33.37
CA GLN A 255 -21.39 16.03 32.60
C GLN A 255 -20.13 15.11 32.59
N TYR A 256 -18.97 15.65 33.00
CA TYR A 256 -17.70 14.92 33.05
C TYR A 256 -17.30 14.45 34.45
N CYS A 257 -18.04 14.86 35.51
CA CYS A 257 -17.92 14.32 36.85
C CYS A 257 -19.01 13.28 37.15
#